data_428c207b63bf1bb1195dcc1f545c9e99
#
_entry.id   428c207b63bf1bb1195dcc1f545c9e99
#
_cell.length_a   1.000
_cell.length_b   1.000
_cell.length_c   1.000
_cell.angle_alpha   90.00
_cell.angle_beta   90.00
_cell.angle_gamma   90.00
#
_symmetry.space_group_name_H-M   'P 1'
#
loop_
_entity.id
_entity.type
_entity.pdbx_description
1 polymer ?
#
loop_
_entity_poly.entity_id
_entity_poly.type
_entity_poly.pdbx_seq_one_letter_code
_entity_poly.pdbx_strand_id
1 'polypeptide(L)'
;DMVRSEFDVGIGYGDDIETAKRVALKTMQGVEGVLKDPAPDVLTWDLAGSSVNLRIRWWTNPTRSCVVAVRDRVLKATTAAMAAESIDLPFPTQVVLFHDQTEETDGDRSRQREGWPVPKGGPAPKPARLA
;
A
#
# COMPACT_ATOMS: atom_id res chain seq x y z
N ASP A 1 32.84 -7.30 9.19
CA ASP A 1 31.51 -7.77 9.54
C ASP A 1 30.44 -6.77 9.18
N MET A 2 29.30 -7.26 8.72
CA MET A 2 28.17 -6.45 8.33
C MET A 2 26.89 -7.24 8.46
N VAL A 3 25.78 -6.55 8.58
CA VAL A 3 24.47 -7.18 8.73
C VAL A 3 23.49 -6.56 7.73
N ARG A 4 22.60 -7.39 7.22
CA ARG A 4 21.54 -6.94 6.31
C ARG A 4 20.26 -6.71 7.10
N SER A 5 19.63 -5.58 6.83
CA SER A 5 18.30 -5.26 7.33
C SER A 5 17.33 -5.18 6.17
N GLU A 6 16.06 -5.36 6.45
CA GLU A 6 15.03 -5.28 5.42
C GLU A 6 13.73 -4.75 6.00
N PHE A 7 12.91 -4.19 5.12
CA PHE A 7 11.60 -3.72 5.47
C PHE A 7 10.68 -3.78 4.25
N ASP A 8 9.43 -4.09 4.47
CA ASP A 8 8.44 -4.15 3.40
C ASP A 8 7.66 -2.86 3.34
N VAL A 9 7.71 -2.21 2.17
CA VAL A 9 6.97 -0.98 1.90
C VAL A 9 5.84 -1.30 0.95
N GLY A 10 4.61 -0.98 1.35
CA GLY A 10 3.45 -1.13 0.48
C GLY A 10 3.25 0.10 -0.38
N ILE A 11 3.02 -0.09 -1.66
CA ILE A 11 2.65 1.00 -2.58
C ILE A 11 1.30 0.68 -3.22
N GLY A 12 0.66 1.70 -3.81
CA GLY A 12 -0.64 1.52 -4.45
C GLY A 12 -0.56 0.67 -5.72
N TYR A 13 -1.62 -0.06 -6.01
CA TYR A 13 -1.68 -0.87 -7.24
C TYR A 13 -1.61 -0.04 -8.52
N GLY A 14 -2.00 1.24 -8.44
CA GLY A 14 -1.92 2.14 -9.58
C GLY A 14 -0.56 2.76 -9.81
N ASP A 15 0.39 2.55 -8.89
CA ASP A 15 1.73 3.13 -9.01
C ASP A 15 2.60 2.30 -9.92
N ASP A 16 3.55 2.96 -10.58
CA ASP A 16 4.54 2.27 -11.40
C ASP A 16 5.59 1.63 -10.50
N ILE A 17 5.62 0.30 -10.50
CA ILE A 17 6.54 -0.48 -9.65
C ILE A 17 7.99 -0.11 -9.91
N GLU A 18 8.39 0.00 -11.17
CA GLU A 18 9.79 0.29 -11.51
C GLU A 18 10.20 1.69 -11.04
N THR A 19 9.32 2.66 -11.14
CA THR A 19 9.57 4.01 -10.63
C THR A 19 9.74 3.98 -9.11
N ALA A 20 8.86 3.29 -8.41
CA ALA A 20 8.93 3.17 -6.95
C ALA A 20 10.22 2.49 -6.51
N LYS A 21 10.62 1.42 -7.20
CA LYS A 21 11.87 0.71 -6.90
C LYS A 21 13.08 1.63 -7.11
N ARG A 22 13.08 2.38 -8.18
CA ARG A 22 14.18 3.31 -8.47
C ARG A 22 14.28 4.41 -7.41
N VAL A 23 13.15 4.97 -7.01
CA VAL A 23 13.10 5.99 -5.97
C VAL A 23 13.63 5.44 -4.65
N ALA A 24 13.18 4.25 -4.26
CA ALA A 24 13.62 3.61 -3.02
C ALA A 24 15.12 3.31 -3.04
N LEU A 25 15.60 2.75 -4.14
CA LEU A 25 17.01 2.40 -4.27
C LEU A 25 17.90 3.65 -4.21
N LYS A 26 17.56 4.67 -4.97
CA LYS A 26 18.32 5.91 -4.99
C LYS A 26 18.33 6.55 -3.59
N THR A 27 17.22 6.50 -2.90
CA THR A 27 17.10 7.05 -1.55
C THR A 27 18.04 6.31 -0.59
N MET A 28 18.02 4.97 -0.62
CA MET A 28 18.89 4.19 0.26
C MET A 28 20.37 4.45 -0.02
N GLN A 29 20.73 4.63 -1.27
CA GLN A 29 22.12 4.92 -1.64
C GLN A 29 22.62 6.24 -1.05
N GLY A 30 21.72 7.17 -0.78
CA GLY A 30 22.04 8.46 -0.21
C GLY A 30 21.97 8.52 1.32
N VAL A 31 21.53 7.44 1.98
CA VAL A 31 21.42 7.42 3.43
C VAL A 31 22.76 7.12 4.07
N GLU A 32 23.16 7.99 5.02
CA GLU A 32 24.40 7.79 5.77
C GLU A 32 24.31 6.50 6.60
N GLY A 33 25.32 5.68 6.49
CA GLY A 33 25.41 4.41 7.20
C GLY A 33 25.01 3.21 6.37
N VAL A 34 24.31 3.39 5.25
CA VAL A 34 24.04 2.32 4.30
C VAL A 34 25.31 2.05 3.50
N LEU A 35 25.78 0.80 3.52
CA LEU A 35 26.97 0.43 2.79
C LEU A 35 26.72 0.45 1.28
N LYS A 36 27.77 0.77 0.53
CA LYS A 36 27.70 0.73 -0.93
C LYS A 36 28.06 -0.63 -1.48
N ASP A 37 28.77 -1.43 -0.73
CA ASP A 37 29.17 -2.78 -1.09
C ASP A 37 29.19 -3.65 0.17
N PRO A 38 28.28 -4.64 0.30
CA PRO A 38 27.22 -4.97 -0.64
C PRO A 38 26.20 -3.83 -0.81
N ALA A 39 25.73 -3.65 -2.05
CA ALA A 39 24.79 -2.60 -2.38
C ALA A 39 23.39 -2.88 -1.81
N PRO A 40 22.62 -1.81 -1.48
CA PRO A 40 21.22 -2.00 -1.18
C PRO A 40 20.45 -2.47 -2.41
N ASP A 41 19.33 -3.10 -2.21
CA ASP A 41 18.45 -3.49 -3.31
C ASP A 41 16.98 -3.35 -2.94
N VAL A 42 16.14 -3.42 -3.97
CA VAL A 42 14.69 -3.36 -3.82
C VAL A 42 14.08 -4.47 -4.66
N LEU A 43 13.24 -5.27 -4.04
CA LEU A 43 12.57 -6.38 -4.72
C LEU A 43 11.06 -6.17 -4.69
N THR A 44 10.40 -6.54 -5.78
CA THR A 44 8.96 -6.72 -5.74
C THR A 44 8.72 -8.02 -5.02
N TRP A 45 8.19 -7.96 -3.81
CA TRP A 45 8.17 -9.11 -2.95
C TRP A 45 6.85 -9.85 -2.94
N ASP A 46 5.75 -9.10 -2.88
CA ASP A 46 4.47 -9.69 -2.61
C ASP A 46 3.34 -8.78 -3.10
N LEU A 47 2.21 -9.38 -3.42
CA LEU A 47 0.98 -8.66 -3.74
C LEU A 47 0.02 -8.84 -2.57
N ALA A 48 -0.13 -7.79 -1.78
CA ALA A 48 -1.01 -7.82 -0.63
C ALA A 48 -2.44 -7.43 -1.01
N GLY A 49 -3.35 -7.50 -0.05
CA GLY A 49 -4.75 -7.19 -0.30
C GLY A 49 -5.01 -5.76 -0.76
N SER A 50 -4.21 -4.79 -0.28
CA SER A 50 -4.42 -3.37 -0.58
C SER A 50 -3.20 -2.70 -1.20
N SER A 51 -2.11 -3.43 -1.39
CA SER A 51 -0.86 -2.84 -1.85
C SER A 51 0.03 -3.86 -2.54
N VAL A 52 0.97 -3.35 -3.34
CA VAL A 52 2.10 -4.12 -3.84
C VAL A 52 3.23 -3.91 -2.85
N ASN A 53 3.78 -4.98 -2.32
CA ASN A 53 4.86 -4.89 -1.33
C ASN A 53 6.22 -4.94 -2.00
N LEU A 54 7.00 -3.93 -1.73
CA LEU A 54 8.40 -3.87 -2.13
C LEU A 54 9.23 -4.18 -0.90
N ARG A 55 10.20 -5.07 -1.04
CA ARG A 55 11.15 -5.36 0.03
C ARG A 55 12.42 -4.58 -0.22
N ILE A 56 12.69 -3.59 0.65
CA ILE A 56 13.93 -2.84 0.61
C ILE A 56 14.92 -3.51 1.54
N ARG A 57 16.16 -3.66 1.08
CA ARG A 57 17.22 -4.31 1.85
C ARG A 57 18.48 -3.48 1.78
N TRP A 58 19.18 -3.41 2.90
CA TRP A 58 20.43 -2.67 2.98
C TRP A 58 21.37 -3.30 3.99
N TRP A 59 22.64 -3.02 3.85
CA TRP A 59 23.69 -3.54 4.72
C TRP A 59 24.28 -2.42 5.55
N THR A 60 24.63 -2.72 6.79
CA THR A 60 25.21 -1.77 7.73
C THR A 60 26.29 -2.44 8.56
N ASN A 61 27.02 -1.60 9.29
CA ASN A 61 27.85 -2.06 10.37
C ASN A 61 26.98 -2.81 11.39
N PRO A 62 27.48 -3.93 11.96
CA PRO A 62 26.65 -4.77 12.82
C PRO A 62 26.38 -4.26 14.22
N THR A 63 26.97 -3.13 14.64
CA THR A 63 26.66 -2.61 15.99
C THR A 63 25.19 -2.25 16.10
N ARG A 64 24.60 -2.57 17.25
CA ARG A 64 23.16 -2.37 17.45
C ARG A 64 22.75 -0.91 17.24
N SER A 65 23.53 0.03 17.76
CA SER A 65 23.22 1.44 17.61
C SER A 65 23.23 1.87 16.14
N CYS A 66 24.15 1.34 15.36
CA CYS A 66 24.21 1.62 13.92
C CYS A 66 23.01 1.04 13.20
N VAL A 67 22.68 -0.22 13.47
CA VAL A 67 21.53 -0.90 12.85
C VAL A 67 20.24 -0.12 13.08
N VAL A 68 20.00 0.28 14.31
CA VAL A 68 18.78 1.02 14.68
C VAL A 68 18.75 2.40 14.07
N ALA A 69 19.86 3.13 14.14
CA ALA A 69 19.93 4.50 13.62
C ALA A 69 19.77 4.53 12.09
N VAL A 70 20.41 3.62 11.40
CA VAL A 70 20.30 3.55 9.94
C VAL A 70 18.90 3.14 9.51
N ARG A 71 18.29 2.20 10.24
CA ARG A 71 16.91 1.82 9.98
C ARG A 71 15.97 3.02 10.06
N ASP A 72 16.10 3.83 11.09
CA ASP A 72 15.32 5.04 11.25
C ASP A 72 15.50 5.97 10.04
N ARG A 73 16.74 6.21 9.64
CA ARG A 73 17.04 7.07 8.50
C ARG A 73 16.49 6.54 7.19
N VAL A 74 16.63 5.24 6.96
CA VAL A 74 16.13 4.61 5.72
C VAL A 74 14.62 4.71 5.63
N LEU A 75 13.90 4.35 6.70
CA LEU A 75 12.44 4.39 6.66
C LEU A 75 11.93 5.81 6.51
N LYS A 76 12.54 6.75 7.22
CA LYS A 76 12.15 8.16 7.15
C LYS A 76 12.41 8.74 5.76
N ALA A 77 13.60 8.50 5.21
CA ALA A 77 14.00 9.03 3.90
C ALA A 77 13.14 8.39 2.79
N THR A 78 12.87 7.10 2.87
CA THR A 78 12.06 6.40 1.88
C THR A 78 10.63 6.91 1.88
N THR A 79 10.04 7.11 3.05
CA THR A 79 8.68 7.66 3.17
C THR A 79 8.61 9.05 2.54
N ALA A 80 9.58 9.90 2.85
CA ALA A 80 9.63 11.26 2.29
C ALA A 80 9.82 11.25 0.78
N ALA A 81 10.70 10.38 0.28
CA ALA A 81 10.94 10.29 -1.16
C ALA A 81 9.72 9.79 -1.93
N MET A 82 9.02 8.80 -1.38
CA MET A 82 7.78 8.29 -1.99
C MET A 82 6.72 9.38 -2.05
N ALA A 83 6.56 10.14 -0.97
CA ALA A 83 5.61 11.24 -0.94
C ALA A 83 5.97 12.32 -1.97
N ALA A 84 7.25 12.66 -2.10
CA ALA A 84 7.71 13.66 -3.06
C ALA A 84 7.44 13.26 -4.51
N GLU A 85 7.44 11.95 -4.81
CA GLU A 85 7.16 11.43 -6.14
C GLU A 85 5.68 11.06 -6.31
N SER A 86 4.83 11.43 -5.37
CA SER A 86 3.40 11.14 -5.40
C SER A 86 3.09 9.65 -5.47
N ILE A 87 3.95 8.82 -4.92
CA ILE A 87 3.72 7.38 -4.81
C ILE A 87 2.87 7.15 -3.57
N ASP A 88 1.76 6.45 -3.76
CA ASP A 88 0.81 6.19 -2.70
C ASP A 88 1.34 5.13 -1.73
N LEU A 89 1.30 5.43 -0.43
CA LEU A 89 1.58 4.46 0.63
C LEU A 89 0.24 4.15 1.29
N PRO A 90 -0.54 3.22 0.72
CA PRO A 90 -1.94 3.07 1.09
C PRO A 90 -2.14 2.48 2.48
N PHE A 91 -3.17 2.97 3.14
CA PHE A 91 -3.72 2.30 4.30
C PHE A 91 -4.48 1.04 3.84
N PRO A 92 -4.75 0.09 4.74
CA PRO A 92 -5.63 -1.02 4.41
C PRO A 92 -6.93 -0.48 3.82
N THR A 93 -7.31 -0.99 2.66
CA THR A 93 -8.41 -0.45 1.88
C THR A 93 -9.48 -1.52 1.70
N GLN A 94 -10.74 -1.10 1.83
CA GLN A 94 -11.88 -1.94 1.62
C GLN A 94 -12.88 -1.18 0.76
N VAL A 95 -13.39 -1.86 -0.27
CA VAL A 95 -14.47 -1.30 -1.07
C VAL A 95 -15.79 -1.73 -0.45
N VAL A 96 -16.60 -0.76 -0.06
CA VAL A 96 -17.88 -1.02 0.57
C VAL A 96 -18.98 -0.47 -0.33
N LEU A 97 -19.89 -1.33 -0.73
CA LEU A 97 -21.05 -0.96 -1.53
C LEU A 97 -22.24 -0.81 -0.59
N PHE A 98 -22.88 0.35 -0.64
CA PHE A 98 -24.06 0.60 0.17
C PHE A 98 -25.29 0.35 -0.68
N HIS A 99 -26.16 -0.49 -0.17
CA HIS A 99 -27.45 -0.77 -0.79
C HIS A 99 -28.54 -0.04 -0.03
N ASP A 100 -29.65 0.19 -0.71
CA ASP A 100 -30.83 0.69 -0.02
C ASP A 100 -31.35 -0.40 0.92
N GLN A 101 -31.14 -0.18 2.20
CA GLN A 101 -31.53 -1.10 3.26
C GLN A 101 -32.81 -0.65 3.93
N THR A 102 -33.77 -0.16 3.16
CA THR A 102 -35.07 0.17 3.69
C THR A 102 -35.78 -1.12 4.14
N GLU A 103 -36.78 -0.99 4.98
CA GLU A 103 -37.54 -2.14 5.43
C GLU A 103 -38.13 -2.94 4.26
N GLU A 104 -38.40 -2.24 3.17
CA GLU A 104 -38.98 -2.83 1.98
C GLU A 104 -38.03 -3.73 1.22
N THR A 105 -36.74 -3.49 1.35
CA THR A 105 -35.71 -4.23 0.61
C THR A 105 -34.81 -5.06 1.52
N ASP A 106 -34.90 -4.83 2.82
CA ASP A 106 -34.02 -5.50 3.78
C ASP A 106 -34.26 -6.99 3.80
N GLY A 107 -33.18 -7.75 3.69
CA GLY A 107 -33.22 -9.19 3.75
C GLY A 107 -33.63 -9.90 2.45
N ASP A 108 -34.03 -9.17 1.44
CA ASP A 108 -34.39 -9.77 0.13
C ASP A 108 -33.31 -9.43 -0.90
N ARG A 109 -32.39 -10.35 -1.10
CA ARG A 109 -31.27 -10.14 -2.02
C ARG A 109 -31.70 -10.01 -3.47
N SER A 110 -32.84 -10.55 -3.83
CA SER A 110 -33.33 -10.44 -5.21
C SER A 110 -33.84 -9.05 -5.54
N ARG A 111 -34.10 -8.25 -4.52
CA ARG A 111 -34.61 -6.90 -4.67
C ARG A 111 -33.60 -5.81 -4.30
N GLN A 112 -32.51 -6.22 -3.69
CA GLN A 112 -31.42 -5.30 -3.41
C GLN A 112 -30.61 -5.11 -4.69
N ARG A 113 -30.12 -3.89 -4.88
CA ARG A 113 -29.38 -3.51 -6.08
C ARG A 113 -27.97 -3.13 -5.74
N GLU A 114 -27.05 -3.68 -6.50
CA GLU A 114 -25.68 -3.19 -6.45
C GLU A 114 -25.61 -1.81 -7.10
N GLY A 115 -24.68 -1.01 -6.60
CA GLY A 115 -24.47 0.29 -7.17
C GLY A 115 -25.51 1.32 -6.80
N TRP A 116 -26.19 1.12 -5.68
CA TRP A 116 -27.08 2.15 -5.16
C TRP A 116 -26.29 3.41 -4.85
N PRO A 117 -26.77 4.61 -5.11
CA PRO A 117 -28.13 4.92 -5.56
C PRO A 117 -28.39 4.55 -7.01
N VAL A 118 -29.68 4.44 -7.33
CA VAL A 118 -30.14 4.11 -8.66
C VAL A 118 -29.63 5.14 -9.67
N PRO A 119 -29.13 4.69 -10.83
CA PRO A 119 -28.74 5.62 -11.89
C PRO A 119 -29.91 6.53 -12.27
N LYS A 120 -29.59 7.75 -12.67
CA LYS A 120 -30.61 8.72 -13.07
C LYS A 120 -31.45 8.12 -14.19
N GLY A 121 -32.77 8.15 -13.99
CA GLY A 121 -33.71 7.56 -14.95
C GLY A 121 -33.93 6.07 -14.79
N GLY A 122 -33.20 5.44 -13.89
CA GLY A 122 -33.40 4.01 -13.60
C GLY A 122 -34.57 3.78 -12.67
N PRO A 123 -35.13 2.56 -12.66
CA PRO A 123 -36.23 2.25 -11.75
C PRO A 123 -35.74 2.19 -10.31
N ALA A 124 -36.54 2.68 -9.39
CA ALA A 124 -36.27 2.51 -7.97
C ALA A 124 -36.34 1.03 -7.59
N PRO A 125 -35.59 0.61 -6.56
CA PRO A 125 -35.73 -0.75 -6.04
C PRO A 125 -37.16 -0.97 -5.56
N LYS A 126 -37.70 -2.12 -5.88
CA LYS A 126 -39.03 -2.46 -5.41
C LYS A 126 -38.97 -2.96 -3.98
N PRO A 127 -40.07 -2.92 -3.24
CA PRO A 127 -40.09 -3.48 -1.88
C PRO A 127 -39.60 -4.90 -1.87
N ALA A 128 -38.87 -5.26 -0.82
CA ALA A 128 -38.35 -6.62 -0.65
C ALA A 128 -39.47 -7.65 -0.49
N ARG A 129 -40.58 -7.20 0.01
CA ARG A 129 -41.68 -8.10 0.27
C ARG A 129 -42.91 -7.62 -0.45
N LEU A 130 -43.41 -8.52 -1.22
CA LEU A 130 -44.76 -8.39 -1.77
C LEU A 130 -45.65 -9.14 -0.83
N ALA A 131 -46.42 -8.43 -0.13
CA ALA A 131 -47.26 -9.02 0.92
C ALA A 131 -47.97 -10.24 0.41
#